data_f1f49f144541edb6e28fc7f2b001422c
#
_entry.id   f1f49f144541edb6e28fc7f2b001422c
#
_cell.length_a   1.000
_cell.length_b   1.000
_cell.length_c   1.000
_cell.angle_alpha   90.00
_cell.angle_beta   90.00
_cell.angle_gamma   90.00
#
_symmetry.space_group_name_H-M   'P 1'
#
loop_
_entity.id
_entity.type
_entity.pdbx_description
1 polymer ?
#
loop_
_entity_poly.entity_id
_entity_poly.type
_entity_poly.pdbx_seq_one_letter_code
_entity_poly.pdbx_strand_id
1 'polypeptide(L)'
;LLTSLLCGGCALFGGDEGSSPATAAPAEETATETAKAPEKAPAKAAPVSQSKLEADLYKTGQSLVGRASRTVMPSKAHKEVRKVGKEYVATYVEVDTDSLTTEVRKGPRGYVGFIRYSEHVYECRGASKSGALSAPCEKIKTRNLNEMIRYDGKKWQY
;
A
#
# COMPACT_ATOMS: atom_id res chain seq x y z
N LEU A 1 12.38 1.66 -52.93
CA LEU A 1 13.79 1.47 -52.57
C LEU A 1 13.83 0.85 -51.18
N LEU A 2 14.24 -0.43 -51.18
CA LEU A 2 14.56 -1.29 -50.04
C LEU A 2 15.77 -0.74 -49.29
N THR A 3 15.81 -0.87 -48.00
CA THR A 3 17.02 -1.32 -47.28
C THR A 3 16.66 -1.94 -45.94
N SER A 4 16.81 -3.25 -45.87
CA SER A 4 16.96 -4.11 -44.70
C SER A 4 18.28 -3.80 -43.99
N LEU A 5 18.30 -3.84 -42.67
CA LEU A 5 19.51 -4.19 -41.93
C LEU A 5 19.17 -5.04 -40.70
N LEU A 6 19.56 -6.29 -40.78
CA LEU A 6 19.67 -7.30 -39.74
C LEU A 6 21.03 -7.14 -39.01
N CYS A 7 21.07 -7.27 -37.72
CA CYS A 7 22.18 -7.77 -36.90
C CYS A 7 21.56 -8.08 -35.52
N GLY A 8 21.54 -9.25 -34.95
CA GLY A 8 22.45 -10.39 -34.98
C GLY A 8 23.46 -10.26 -33.81
N GLY A 9 23.22 -10.93 -32.70
CA GLY A 9 24.15 -10.94 -31.57
C GLY A 9 23.72 -11.86 -30.42
N CYS A 10 23.92 -13.16 -30.60
CA CYS A 10 23.95 -14.15 -29.52
C CYS A 10 25.22 -13.99 -28.68
N ALA A 11 25.14 -14.15 -27.39
CA ALA A 11 26.26 -14.61 -26.58
C ALA A 11 25.75 -15.50 -25.46
N LEU A 12 26.01 -16.79 -25.66
CA LEU A 12 26.00 -17.89 -24.70
C LEU A 12 27.32 -17.84 -23.91
N PHE A 13 27.28 -18.04 -22.61
CA PHE A 13 28.31 -18.66 -21.79
C PHE A 13 27.54 -19.31 -20.65
N GLY A 14 27.50 -20.61 -20.50
CA GLY A 14 28.60 -21.61 -20.50
C GLY A 14 29.04 -21.78 -19.06
N GLY A 15 28.53 -22.75 -18.41
CA GLY A 15 28.80 -23.80 -17.53
C GLY A 15 30.15 -23.80 -16.80
N ASP A 16 30.17 -24.24 -15.58
CA ASP A 16 31.16 -25.24 -15.15
C ASP A 16 30.68 -25.93 -13.88
N GLU A 17 30.78 -27.27 -13.95
CA GLU A 17 30.61 -28.24 -12.89
C GLU A 17 31.93 -28.38 -12.15
N GLY A 18 31.88 -28.64 -10.85
CA GLY A 18 33.09 -28.99 -10.10
C GLY A 18 32.77 -29.50 -8.69
N SER A 19 32.36 -30.74 -8.62
CA SER A 19 32.85 -31.87 -7.78
C SER A 19 33.35 -31.59 -6.37
N SER A 20 32.66 -32.25 -5.43
CA SER A 20 33.18 -32.77 -4.13
C SER A 20 34.36 -33.71 -4.30
N PRO A 21 35.23 -33.98 -3.28
CA PRO A 21 34.84 -34.82 -2.16
C PRO A 21 35.46 -34.53 -0.78
N ALA A 22 34.75 -35.01 0.22
CA ALA A 22 35.06 -35.60 1.52
C ALA A 22 36.50 -35.54 2.11
N THR A 23 36.60 -35.28 3.43
CA THR A 23 37.11 -36.21 4.42
C THR A 23 37.36 -35.57 5.79
N ALA A 24 36.78 -36.22 6.82
CA ALA A 24 37.25 -36.42 8.21
C ALA A 24 37.24 -35.22 9.21
N ALA A 25 36.46 -35.43 10.26
CA ALA A 25 36.61 -34.96 11.65
C ALA A 25 37.83 -35.70 12.33
N PRO A 26 38.19 -35.45 13.60
CA PRO A 26 37.51 -34.85 14.73
C PRO A 26 38.38 -33.93 15.64
N ALA A 27 37.81 -33.42 16.68
CA ALA A 27 38.30 -33.15 18.06
C ALA A 27 37.97 -31.73 18.52
N GLU A 28 37.11 -31.69 19.46
CA GLU A 28 37.19 -31.46 20.93
C GLU A 28 37.19 -30.00 21.39
N GLU A 29 36.12 -29.76 22.17
CA GLU A 29 36.02 -28.96 23.40
C GLU A 29 36.51 -27.50 23.41
N THR A 30 35.55 -26.61 23.57
CA THR A 30 35.51 -25.85 24.84
C THR A 30 34.11 -25.18 24.98
N ALA A 31 33.39 -25.57 26.01
CA ALA A 31 32.20 -24.93 26.50
C ALA A 31 32.53 -23.50 26.99
N THR A 32 31.87 -22.53 26.40
CA THR A 32 31.72 -21.21 27.04
C THR A 32 30.22 -20.93 27.17
N GLU A 33 29.74 -21.21 28.34
CA GLU A 33 28.43 -20.88 28.89
C GLU A 33 28.30 -19.34 28.91
N THR A 34 27.65 -18.78 27.88
CA THR A 34 27.23 -17.38 27.92
C THR A 34 25.80 -17.33 28.42
N ALA A 35 25.67 -16.90 29.66
CA ALA A 35 24.41 -16.66 30.35
C ALA A 35 23.41 -15.90 29.47
N LYS A 36 22.35 -16.60 29.07
CA LYS A 36 21.16 -16.04 28.43
C LYS A 36 20.47 -15.12 29.45
N ALA A 37 20.59 -13.81 29.22
CA ALA A 37 19.80 -12.83 29.96
C ALA A 37 18.30 -13.17 29.85
N PRO A 38 17.51 -13.07 30.92
CA PRO A 38 16.09 -13.37 30.86
C PRO A 38 15.40 -12.38 29.94
N GLU A 39 14.90 -12.90 28.84
CA GLU A 39 14.00 -12.19 27.93
C GLU A 39 12.77 -11.74 28.75
N LYS A 40 12.68 -10.44 28.95
CA LYS A 40 11.60 -9.80 29.69
C LYS A 40 10.29 -10.12 28.98
N ALA A 41 9.52 -11.04 29.52
CA ALA A 41 8.19 -11.38 29.05
C ALA A 41 7.38 -10.07 28.86
N PRO A 42 6.64 -9.91 27.75
CA PRO A 42 5.84 -8.70 27.52
C PRO A 42 4.81 -8.59 28.64
N ALA A 43 4.85 -7.48 29.36
CA ALA A 43 3.91 -7.17 30.43
C ALA A 43 2.49 -7.34 29.86
N LYS A 44 1.71 -8.18 30.51
CA LYS A 44 0.31 -8.47 30.20
C LYS A 44 -0.47 -7.15 30.29
N ALA A 45 -0.65 -6.48 29.15
CA ALA A 45 -1.41 -5.24 29.07
C ALA A 45 -2.83 -5.50 29.60
N ALA A 46 -3.32 -4.61 30.47
CA ALA A 46 -4.67 -4.67 30.98
C ALA A 46 -5.67 -4.79 29.81
N PRO A 47 -6.77 -5.53 29.96
CA PRO A 47 -7.73 -5.73 28.89
C PRO A 47 -8.31 -4.38 28.45
N VAL A 48 -7.93 -3.91 27.27
CA VAL A 48 -8.50 -2.70 26.66
C VAL A 48 -9.93 -3.02 26.26
N SER A 49 -10.89 -2.16 26.66
CA SER A 49 -12.29 -2.38 26.29
C SER A 49 -12.45 -2.27 24.77
N GLN A 50 -13.28 -3.14 24.19
CA GLN A 50 -13.52 -3.17 22.75
C GLN A 50 -14.08 -1.84 22.25
N SER A 51 -14.99 -1.21 22.99
CA SER A 51 -15.56 0.10 22.67
C SER A 51 -14.50 1.20 22.54
N LYS A 52 -13.46 1.17 23.39
CA LYS A 52 -12.34 2.09 23.31
C LYS A 52 -11.51 1.85 22.05
N LEU A 53 -11.23 0.58 21.72
CA LEU A 53 -10.50 0.22 20.50
C LEU A 53 -11.23 0.68 19.24
N GLU A 54 -12.55 0.51 19.20
CA GLU A 54 -13.39 0.94 18.08
C GLU A 54 -13.41 2.47 17.94
N ALA A 55 -13.57 3.19 19.05
CA ALA A 55 -13.55 4.65 19.05
C ALA A 55 -12.18 5.22 18.63
N ASP A 56 -11.08 4.63 19.11
CA ASP A 56 -9.72 5.03 18.74
C ASP A 56 -9.42 4.68 17.28
N LEU A 57 -9.90 3.54 16.78
CA LEU A 57 -9.80 3.16 15.36
C LEU A 57 -10.55 4.15 14.47
N TYR A 58 -11.77 4.52 14.85
CA TYR A 58 -12.56 5.49 14.06
C TYR A 58 -11.87 6.85 13.97
N LYS A 59 -11.33 7.39 15.07
CA LYS A 59 -10.53 8.63 15.06
C LYS A 59 -9.29 8.51 14.17
N THR A 60 -8.61 7.37 14.21
CA THR A 60 -7.46 7.09 13.36
C THR A 60 -7.87 7.06 11.89
N GLY A 61 -8.99 6.40 11.58
CA GLY A 61 -9.59 6.37 10.24
C GLY A 61 -9.93 7.77 9.72
N GLN A 62 -10.59 8.60 10.53
CA GLN A 62 -10.88 9.99 10.16
C GLN A 62 -9.59 10.77 9.82
N SER A 63 -8.54 10.60 10.61
CA SER A 63 -7.25 11.26 10.36
C SER A 63 -6.60 10.78 9.05
N LEU A 64 -6.61 9.47 8.79
CA LEU A 64 -6.06 8.87 7.57
C LEU A 64 -6.81 9.31 6.32
N VAL A 65 -8.14 9.15 6.31
CA VAL A 65 -8.99 9.49 5.17
C VAL A 65 -8.99 11.00 4.93
N GLY A 66 -9.00 11.81 6.00
CA GLY A 66 -8.85 13.25 5.89
C GLY A 66 -7.48 13.69 5.34
N ARG A 67 -6.42 12.94 5.59
CA ARG A 67 -5.12 13.16 4.93
C ARG A 67 -5.19 12.76 3.46
N ALA A 68 -5.71 11.57 3.16
CA ALA A 68 -5.88 11.08 1.80
C ALA A 68 -6.66 12.08 0.93
N SER A 69 -7.76 12.65 1.43
CA SER A 69 -8.57 13.63 0.69
C SER A 69 -7.81 14.91 0.33
N ARG A 70 -6.82 15.31 1.16
CA ARG A 70 -5.98 16.50 0.89
C ARG A 70 -4.79 16.23 -0.01
N THR A 71 -4.34 14.98 -0.08
CA THR A 71 -3.11 14.61 -0.82
C THR A 71 -3.37 13.78 -2.07
N VAL A 72 -4.62 13.39 -2.32
CA VAL A 72 -4.97 12.60 -3.51
C VAL A 72 -4.64 13.38 -4.79
N MET A 73 -4.02 12.67 -5.74
CA MET A 73 -3.69 13.20 -7.06
C MET A 73 -4.12 12.21 -8.16
N PRO A 74 -4.61 12.72 -9.29
CA PRO A 74 -4.94 14.11 -9.60
C PRO A 74 -6.13 14.60 -8.76
N SER A 75 -6.08 15.84 -8.29
CA SER A 75 -7.16 16.46 -7.50
C SER A 75 -8.08 17.33 -8.36
N LYS A 76 -9.21 17.74 -7.81
CA LYS A 76 -10.15 18.65 -8.49
C LYS A 76 -9.49 19.98 -8.92
N ALA A 77 -8.53 20.48 -8.11
CA ALA A 77 -7.77 21.68 -8.43
C ALA A 77 -6.64 21.43 -9.45
N HIS A 78 -6.10 20.20 -9.48
CA HIS A 78 -4.98 19.79 -10.34
C HIS A 78 -5.39 18.55 -11.13
N LYS A 79 -6.26 18.75 -12.12
CA LYS A 79 -6.73 17.68 -12.99
C LYS A 79 -5.61 17.21 -13.93
N GLU A 80 -5.51 15.92 -14.15
CA GLU A 80 -4.66 15.35 -15.19
C GLU A 80 -5.38 15.42 -16.54
N VAL A 81 -4.73 15.99 -17.58
CA VAL A 81 -5.34 16.12 -18.90
C VAL A 81 -4.58 15.26 -19.91
N ARG A 82 -5.31 14.39 -20.60
CA ARG A 82 -4.80 13.56 -21.70
C ARG A 82 -5.61 13.77 -22.97
N LYS A 83 -5.00 13.54 -24.13
CA LYS A 83 -5.68 13.50 -25.41
C LYS A 83 -6.18 12.09 -25.69
N VAL A 84 -7.45 11.95 -26.01
CA VAL A 84 -8.07 10.66 -26.34
C VAL A 84 -8.77 10.83 -27.71
N GLY A 85 -8.13 10.32 -28.75
CA GLY A 85 -8.61 10.51 -30.13
C GLY A 85 -8.61 11.99 -30.51
N LYS A 86 -9.80 12.54 -30.79
CA LYS A 86 -10.00 13.95 -31.17
C LYS A 86 -10.33 14.87 -29.99
N GLU A 87 -10.55 14.31 -28.81
CA GLU A 87 -10.96 15.03 -27.60
C GLU A 87 -9.86 15.08 -26.55
N TYR A 88 -10.00 15.99 -25.60
CA TYR A 88 -9.21 16.04 -24.38
C TYR A 88 -10.08 15.58 -23.20
N VAL A 89 -9.49 14.78 -22.32
CA VAL A 89 -10.12 14.26 -21.12
C VAL A 89 -9.31 14.72 -19.92
N ALA A 90 -9.95 15.46 -19.04
CA ALA A 90 -9.41 15.85 -17.76
C ALA A 90 -9.97 14.94 -16.66
N THR A 91 -9.10 14.35 -15.85
CA THR A 91 -9.48 13.41 -14.79
C THR A 91 -9.05 13.94 -13.43
N TYR A 92 -9.83 13.62 -12.40
CA TYR A 92 -9.45 13.81 -11.00
C TYR A 92 -10.10 12.76 -10.11
N VAL A 93 -9.57 12.62 -8.90
CA VAL A 93 -10.06 11.71 -7.88
C VAL A 93 -10.53 12.52 -6.67
N GLU A 94 -11.62 12.10 -6.07
CA GLU A 94 -12.17 12.67 -4.85
C GLU A 94 -12.36 11.54 -3.83
N VAL A 95 -11.84 11.75 -2.62
CA VAL A 95 -12.02 10.81 -1.50
C VAL A 95 -13.32 11.16 -0.80
N ASP A 96 -14.22 10.18 -0.70
CA ASP A 96 -15.47 10.30 0.04
C ASP A 96 -15.22 10.05 1.54
N THR A 97 -15.05 11.14 2.29
CA THR A 97 -14.80 11.09 3.73
C THR A 97 -16.01 10.59 4.53
N ASP A 98 -17.21 10.70 3.99
CA ASP A 98 -18.46 10.32 4.65
C ASP A 98 -18.73 8.81 4.52
N SER A 99 -18.07 8.16 3.58
CA SER A 99 -18.14 6.69 3.39
C SER A 99 -17.30 5.91 4.39
N LEU A 100 -16.58 6.57 5.31
CA LEU A 100 -15.70 5.95 6.28
C LEU A 100 -16.45 4.97 7.19
N THR A 101 -15.97 3.72 7.19
CA THR A 101 -16.38 2.69 8.14
C THR A 101 -15.16 2.02 8.75
N THR A 102 -15.28 1.56 10.00
CA THR A 102 -14.19 0.89 10.69
C THR A 102 -14.67 -0.40 11.36
N GLU A 103 -13.78 -1.38 11.45
CA GLU A 103 -14.05 -2.67 12.07
C GLU A 103 -12.83 -3.14 12.84
N VAL A 104 -13.01 -3.55 14.10
CA VAL A 104 -11.95 -4.15 14.93
C VAL A 104 -12.13 -5.66 14.94
N ARG A 105 -11.05 -6.40 14.64
CA ARG A 105 -11.01 -7.86 14.78
C ARG A 105 -9.90 -8.29 15.73
N LYS A 106 -10.21 -9.28 16.58
CA LYS A 106 -9.20 -9.92 17.42
C LYS A 106 -8.51 -11.02 16.63
N GLY A 107 -7.20 -10.93 16.49
CA GLY A 107 -6.36 -11.94 15.87
C GLY A 107 -5.47 -12.66 16.87
N PRO A 108 -4.71 -13.65 16.43
CA PRO A 108 -3.82 -14.43 17.33
C PRO A 108 -2.69 -13.61 17.96
N ARG A 109 -2.31 -12.49 17.34
CA ARG A 109 -1.24 -11.59 17.80
C ARG A 109 -1.74 -10.22 18.24
N GLY A 110 -3.01 -10.11 18.67
CA GLY A 110 -3.61 -8.85 19.11
C GLY A 110 -4.77 -8.40 18.23
N TYR A 111 -5.04 -7.10 18.22
CA TYR A 111 -6.15 -6.52 17.46
C TYR A 111 -5.70 -5.97 16.12
N VAL A 112 -6.56 -6.16 15.10
CA VAL A 112 -6.41 -5.63 13.74
C VAL A 112 -7.61 -4.72 13.47
N GLY A 113 -7.34 -3.54 12.94
CA GLY A 113 -8.34 -2.58 12.51
C GLY A 113 -8.45 -2.56 10.99
N PHE A 114 -9.67 -2.52 10.49
CA PHE A 114 -9.98 -2.31 9.08
C PHE A 114 -10.63 -0.94 8.95
N ILE A 115 -10.12 -0.13 8.03
CA ILE A 115 -10.61 1.21 7.70
C ILE A 115 -11.04 1.14 6.24
N ARG A 116 -12.34 1.33 5.97
CA ARG A 116 -12.90 1.26 4.63
C ARG A 116 -13.46 2.61 4.24
N TYR A 117 -13.20 3.03 3.03
CA TYR A 117 -13.72 4.26 2.45
C TYR A 117 -13.76 4.16 0.93
N SER A 118 -14.39 5.13 0.28
CA SER A 118 -14.54 5.16 -1.16
C SER A 118 -13.79 6.33 -1.79
N GLU A 119 -13.32 6.12 -3.02
CA GLU A 119 -12.83 7.16 -3.90
C GLU A 119 -13.66 7.21 -5.17
N HIS A 120 -13.95 8.40 -5.66
CA HIS A 120 -14.67 8.65 -6.89
C HIS A 120 -13.73 9.21 -7.94
N VAL A 121 -13.73 8.61 -9.13
CA VAL A 121 -12.98 9.10 -10.30
C VAL A 121 -13.95 9.86 -11.17
N TYR A 122 -13.56 11.08 -11.53
CA TYR A 122 -14.33 11.98 -12.41
C TYR A 122 -13.60 12.21 -13.72
N GLU A 123 -14.37 12.30 -14.80
CA GLU A 123 -13.89 12.71 -16.12
C GLU A 123 -14.67 13.93 -16.62
N CYS A 124 -13.94 14.89 -17.20
CA CYS A 124 -14.47 16.07 -17.87
C CYS A 124 -13.95 16.06 -19.30
N ARG A 125 -14.80 16.22 -20.29
CA ARG A 125 -14.44 16.09 -21.72
C ARG A 125 -14.57 17.41 -22.45
N GLY A 126 -13.67 17.68 -23.41
CA GLY A 126 -13.71 18.89 -24.22
C GLY A 126 -12.91 18.78 -25.52
N ALA A 127 -13.22 19.63 -26.48
CA ALA A 127 -12.53 19.68 -27.76
C ALA A 127 -11.09 20.24 -27.65
N SER A 128 -10.77 20.93 -26.56
CA SER A 128 -9.44 21.47 -26.27
C SER A 128 -9.03 21.16 -24.81
N LYS A 129 -7.74 21.31 -24.51
CA LYS A 129 -7.22 21.12 -23.14
C LYS A 129 -7.91 22.05 -22.13
N SER A 130 -8.07 23.34 -22.47
CA SER A 130 -8.77 24.30 -21.62
C SER A 130 -10.27 23.99 -21.51
N GLY A 131 -10.88 23.56 -22.62
CA GLY A 131 -12.28 23.13 -22.62
C GLY A 131 -12.53 21.94 -21.70
N ALA A 132 -11.67 20.92 -21.72
CA ALA A 132 -11.77 19.77 -20.80
C ALA A 132 -11.59 20.18 -19.33
N LEU A 133 -10.70 21.12 -19.03
CA LEU A 133 -10.47 21.59 -17.65
C LEU A 133 -11.68 22.33 -17.07
N SER A 134 -12.43 23.06 -17.91
CA SER A 134 -13.59 23.86 -17.51
C SER A 134 -14.95 23.16 -17.70
N ALA A 135 -14.97 22.04 -18.42
CA ALA A 135 -16.20 21.28 -18.68
C ALA A 135 -16.79 20.69 -17.40
N PRO A 136 -18.11 20.44 -17.37
CA PRO A 136 -18.71 19.63 -16.32
C PRO A 136 -18.09 18.23 -16.32
N CYS A 137 -17.96 17.67 -15.12
CA CYS A 137 -17.33 16.37 -14.94
C CYS A 137 -18.35 15.36 -14.46
N GLU A 138 -18.23 14.13 -14.96
CA GLU A 138 -19.07 13.01 -14.58
C GLU A 138 -18.29 12.01 -13.72
N LYS A 139 -18.94 11.44 -12.73
CA LYS A 139 -18.38 10.34 -11.94
C LYS A 139 -18.44 9.06 -12.77
N ILE A 140 -17.27 8.58 -13.17
CA ILE A 140 -17.14 7.39 -14.04
C ILE A 140 -16.84 6.11 -13.29
N LYS A 141 -16.27 6.22 -12.08
CA LYS A 141 -15.86 5.06 -11.30
C LYS A 141 -15.88 5.36 -9.81
N THR A 142 -16.28 4.37 -9.02
CA THR A 142 -16.07 4.32 -7.56
C THR A 142 -15.09 3.19 -7.24
N ARG A 143 -14.11 3.48 -6.39
CA ARG A 143 -13.16 2.50 -5.85
C ARG A 143 -13.39 2.38 -4.35
N ASN A 144 -13.57 1.16 -3.87
CA ASN A 144 -13.65 0.89 -2.42
C ASN A 144 -12.27 0.49 -1.93
N LEU A 145 -11.76 1.22 -0.96
CA LEU A 145 -10.46 1.02 -0.35
C LEU A 145 -10.63 0.37 1.01
N ASN A 146 -9.69 -0.48 1.38
CA ASN A 146 -9.66 -1.18 2.66
C ASN A 146 -8.23 -1.19 3.18
N GLU A 147 -7.98 -0.35 4.18
CA GLU A 147 -6.72 -0.25 4.88
C GLU A 147 -6.73 -1.15 6.11
N MET A 148 -5.66 -1.89 6.33
CA MET A 148 -5.51 -2.77 7.47
C MET A 148 -4.37 -2.28 8.36
N ILE A 149 -4.67 -2.00 9.62
CA ILE A 149 -3.71 -1.51 10.61
C ILE A 149 -3.69 -2.37 11.87
N ARG A 150 -2.62 -2.32 12.63
CA ARG A 150 -2.46 -3.13 13.85
C ARG A 150 -2.47 -2.27 15.10
N TYR A 151 -2.98 -2.84 16.18
CA TYR A 151 -2.90 -2.25 17.52
C TYR A 151 -1.68 -2.80 18.26
N ASP A 152 -0.80 -1.92 18.75
CA ASP A 152 0.44 -2.29 19.47
C ASP A 152 0.25 -2.47 20.99
N GLY A 153 -0.98 -2.35 21.47
CA GLY A 153 -1.31 -2.36 22.89
C GLY A 153 -1.50 -0.96 23.48
N LYS A 154 -1.16 0.11 22.73
CA LYS A 154 -1.31 1.52 23.12
C LYS A 154 -2.04 2.34 22.08
N LYS A 155 -1.71 2.16 20.80
CA LYS A 155 -2.27 2.90 19.67
C LYS A 155 -2.34 2.06 18.40
N TRP A 156 -3.10 2.53 17.43
CA TRP A 156 -3.14 1.97 16.08
C TRP A 156 -1.89 2.40 15.31
N GLN A 157 -1.25 1.44 14.62
CA GLN A 157 -0.03 1.64 13.82
C GLN A 157 -0.35 1.58 12.33
N TYR A 158 0.06 2.59 11.56
CA TYR A 158 -0.15 2.75 10.11
C TYR A 158 1.04 3.45 9.45
#